data_65c407a666b6560afcfe861e91ebed6e
#
_entry.id   65c407a666b6560afcfe861e91ebed6e
#
_cell.length_a   1.000
_cell.length_b   1.000
_cell.length_c   1.000
_cell.angle_alpha   90.00
_cell.angle_beta   90.00
_cell.angle_gamma   90.00
#
_symmetry.space_group_name_H-M   'P 1'
#
loop_
_entity.id
_entity.type
_entity.pdbx_description
1 polymer ?
#
loop_
_entity_poly.entity_id
_entity_poly.type
_entity_poly.pdbx_seq_one_letter_code
_entity_poly.pdbx_strand_id
1 'polypeptide(L)'
;MALDEDRRRLAATFDGVAELYERVRPTYPDELYDRLLQVTRLPAGVRVLEVGPGTGQATLPLAARGFRITCLEPGAVLAAVARRNLAAFDVEVVEARFDDWTRIGEPFAMVFAATAWHWVDPAVRYRKAAEALDVGGYLATWGAVHVVPYDGDPFFEELQDVYDEINESLPEDFMFPRPQELADHRAEIDASGLFEVVDITQYDWETVHDAEGYIDLLNTFSGHITMEDWQRDRLYDEIRRRLATRPDGLLRRHWGCVLHIARRSA
;
A
#
# COMPACT_ATOMS: atom_id res chain seq x y z
N MET A 1 -19.15 11.75 -6.81
CA MET A 1 -19.46 10.83 -7.92
C MET A 1 -18.27 10.66 -8.87
N ALA A 2 -17.82 11.65 -9.62
CA ALA A 2 -16.69 11.47 -10.57
C ALA A 2 -15.38 10.98 -9.91
N LEU A 3 -14.95 11.59 -8.80
CA LEU A 3 -13.73 11.19 -8.07
C LEU A 3 -13.79 9.75 -7.52
N ASP A 4 -14.97 9.25 -7.18
CA ASP A 4 -15.14 7.87 -6.69
C ASP A 4 -15.08 6.86 -7.86
N GLU A 5 -15.63 7.21 -9.01
CA GLU A 5 -15.58 6.39 -10.23
C GLU A 5 -14.15 6.27 -10.77
N ASP A 6 -13.40 7.38 -10.79
CA ASP A 6 -11.98 7.37 -11.19
C ASP A 6 -11.14 6.52 -10.24
N ARG A 7 -11.34 6.64 -8.92
CA ARG A 7 -10.67 5.81 -7.93
C ARG A 7 -10.94 4.33 -8.13
N ARG A 8 -12.22 3.96 -8.37
CA ARG A 8 -12.62 2.57 -8.65
C ARG A 8 -11.98 2.03 -9.93
N ARG A 9 -11.94 2.85 -10.99
CA ARG A 9 -11.31 2.48 -12.26
C ARG A 9 -9.81 2.22 -12.08
N LEU A 10 -9.09 3.13 -11.38
CA LEU A 10 -7.66 2.96 -11.13
C LEU A 10 -7.38 1.75 -10.24
N ALA A 11 -8.17 1.51 -9.19
CA ALA A 11 -8.03 0.31 -8.36
C ALA A 11 -8.21 -0.98 -9.16
N ALA A 12 -9.10 -1.01 -10.15
CA ALA A 12 -9.32 -2.19 -10.98
C ALA A 12 -8.16 -2.50 -11.95
N THR A 13 -7.25 -1.54 -12.21
CA THR A 13 -6.08 -1.80 -13.10
C THR A 13 -5.11 -2.81 -12.52
N PHE A 14 -5.02 -2.93 -11.19
CA PHE A 14 -4.10 -3.85 -10.53
C PHE A 14 -4.44 -5.32 -10.78
N ASP A 15 -5.70 -5.64 -11.05
CA ASP A 15 -6.14 -7.01 -11.32
C ASP A 15 -5.45 -7.59 -12.58
N GLY A 16 -5.23 -6.75 -13.60
CA GLY A 16 -4.54 -7.12 -14.84
C GLY A 16 -3.06 -7.42 -14.69
N VAL A 17 -2.42 -7.04 -13.58
CA VAL A 17 -0.97 -7.19 -13.35
C VAL A 17 -0.65 -7.94 -12.03
N ALA A 18 -1.59 -8.73 -11.52
CA ALA A 18 -1.50 -9.35 -10.19
C ALA A 18 -0.25 -10.21 -9.98
N GLU A 19 0.16 -11.03 -10.95
CA GLU A 19 1.37 -11.88 -10.86
C GLU A 19 2.66 -11.04 -10.91
N LEU A 20 2.67 -9.96 -11.68
CA LEU A 20 3.79 -9.01 -11.69
C LEU A 20 3.85 -8.26 -10.37
N TYR A 21 2.70 -7.79 -9.89
CA TYR A 21 2.55 -7.11 -8.61
C TYR A 21 3.15 -7.93 -7.46
N GLU A 22 2.78 -9.21 -7.36
CA GLU A 22 3.31 -10.14 -6.36
C GLU A 22 4.84 -10.24 -6.39
N ARG A 23 5.41 -10.31 -7.60
CA ARG A 23 6.85 -10.53 -7.78
C ARG A 23 7.70 -9.32 -7.42
N VAL A 24 7.20 -8.08 -7.70
CA VAL A 24 8.07 -6.89 -7.73
C VAL A 24 7.75 -5.81 -6.69
N ARG A 25 6.54 -5.82 -6.10
CA ARG A 25 6.20 -4.83 -5.08
C ARG A 25 7.02 -5.08 -3.80
N PRO A 26 7.55 -4.02 -3.18
CA PRO A 26 8.31 -4.18 -1.95
C PRO A 26 7.42 -4.67 -0.82
N THR A 27 7.98 -5.53 0.02
CA THR A 27 7.41 -5.88 1.31
C THR A 27 7.71 -4.78 2.34
N TYR A 28 7.06 -4.84 3.48
CA TYR A 28 7.30 -3.91 4.58
C TYR A 28 8.34 -4.47 5.55
N PRO A 29 9.10 -3.61 6.26
CA PRO A 29 10.05 -4.04 7.29
C PRO A 29 9.37 -4.87 8.40
N ASP A 30 10.06 -5.91 8.88
CA ASP A 30 9.55 -6.76 9.96
C ASP A 30 9.32 -5.97 11.26
N GLU A 31 10.12 -4.95 11.51
CA GLU A 31 10.03 -4.03 12.63
C GLU A 31 8.68 -3.30 12.69
N LEU A 32 8.04 -3.08 11.53
CA LEU A 32 6.69 -2.51 11.46
C LEU A 32 5.67 -3.43 12.13
N TYR A 33 5.71 -4.73 11.81
CA TYR A 33 4.81 -5.72 12.39
C TYR A 33 5.11 -5.95 13.87
N ASP A 34 6.37 -5.94 14.25
CA ASP A 34 6.78 -6.08 15.65
C ASP A 34 6.27 -4.89 16.49
N ARG A 35 6.35 -3.66 15.94
CA ARG A 35 5.78 -2.47 16.59
C ARG A 35 4.27 -2.55 16.70
N LEU A 36 3.58 -2.97 15.64
CA LEU A 36 2.13 -3.17 15.64
C LEU A 36 1.71 -4.10 16.78
N LEU A 37 2.39 -5.24 16.94
CA LEU A 37 2.10 -6.21 17.99
C LEU A 37 2.48 -5.71 19.39
N GLN A 38 3.59 -4.99 19.51
CA GLN A 38 4.00 -4.38 20.77
C GLN A 38 2.96 -3.39 21.32
N VAL A 39 2.40 -2.57 20.43
CA VAL A 39 1.41 -1.54 20.79
C VAL A 39 0.04 -2.17 21.08
N THR A 40 -0.45 -3.01 20.17
CA THR A 40 -1.78 -3.60 20.28
C THR A 40 -1.85 -4.73 21.31
N ARG A 41 -0.76 -5.44 21.56
CA ARG A 41 -0.66 -6.61 22.45
C ARG A 41 -1.69 -7.70 22.13
N LEU A 42 -2.11 -7.77 20.86
CA LEU A 42 -3.06 -8.78 20.42
C LEU A 42 -2.39 -10.17 20.42
N PRO A 43 -2.98 -11.18 21.03
CA PRO A 43 -2.42 -12.54 21.04
C PRO A 43 -2.69 -13.24 19.70
N ALA A 44 -1.91 -14.27 19.40
CA ALA A 44 -2.22 -15.22 18.32
C ALA A 44 -3.63 -15.81 18.47
N GLY A 45 -4.27 -16.16 17.34
CA GLY A 45 -5.61 -16.73 17.30
C GLY A 45 -6.75 -15.71 17.29
N VAL A 46 -6.50 -14.41 17.54
CA VAL A 46 -7.57 -13.41 17.43
C VAL A 46 -7.92 -13.13 15.97
N ARG A 47 -9.17 -12.69 15.75
CA ARG A 47 -9.68 -12.35 14.42
C ARG A 47 -9.32 -10.91 14.07
N VAL A 48 -8.77 -10.74 12.87
CA VAL A 48 -8.46 -9.43 12.31
C VAL A 48 -9.01 -9.32 10.88
N LEU A 49 -9.28 -8.12 10.43
CA LEU A 49 -9.79 -7.81 9.10
C LEU A 49 -8.75 -7.01 8.33
N GLU A 50 -8.41 -7.46 7.13
CA GLU A 50 -7.60 -6.69 6.18
C GLU A 50 -8.46 -6.10 5.08
N VAL A 51 -8.21 -4.81 4.79
CA VAL A 51 -8.85 -4.07 3.70
C VAL A 51 -7.87 -3.93 2.56
N GLY A 52 -8.16 -4.53 1.40
CA GLY A 52 -7.33 -4.49 0.20
C GLY A 52 -6.00 -5.23 0.36
N PRO A 53 -5.98 -6.54 0.62
CA PRO A 53 -4.76 -7.33 0.77
C PRO A 53 -3.94 -7.40 -0.52
N GLY A 54 -4.54 -7.11 -1.69
CA GLY A 54 -3.89 -7.33 -2.97
C GLY A 54 -3.54 -8.82 -3.14
N THR A 55 -2.26 -9.12 -3.26
CA THR A 55 -1.75 -10.49 -3.36
C THR A 55 -1.44 -11.15 -2.01
N GLY A 56 -1.65 -10.44 -0.88
CA GLY A 56 -1.45 -10.94 0.48
C GLY A 56 -0.08 -10.62 1.10
N GLN A 57 0.67 -9.68 0.53
CA GLN A 57 2.03 -9.35 1.02
C GLN A 57 2.05 -8.85 2.47
N ALA A 58 1.10 -8.00 2.87
CA ALA A 58 0.98 -7.54 4.25
C ALA A 58 0.24 -8.55 5.14
N THR A 59 -0.61 -9.39 4.55
CA THR A 59 -1.32 -10.47 5.25
C THR A 59 -0.37 -11.54 5.77
N LEU A 60 0.57 -11.98 4.92
CA LEU A 60 1.46 -13.11 5.17
C LEU A 60 2.25 -12.99 6.49
N PRO A 61 2.92 -11.86 6.81
CA PRO A 61 3.61 -11.71 8.08
C PRO A 61 2.73 -11.82 9.31
N LEU A 62 1.48 -11.35 9.25
CA LEU A 62 0.52 -11.46 10.36
C LEU A 62 -0.07 -12.87 10.45
N ALA A 63 -0.37 -13.50 9.32
CA ALA A 63 -0.82 -14.89 9.28
C ALA A 63 0.24 -15.84 9.85
N ALA A 64 1.52 -15.64 9.52
CA ALA A 64 2.65 -16.40 10.08
C ALA A 64 2.82 -16.19 11.60
N ARG A 65 2.36 -15.08 12.15
CA ARG A 65 2.32 -14.79 13.60
C ARG A 65 1.06 -15.36 14.27
N GLY A 66 0.23 -16.12 13.53
CA GLY A 66 -0.89 -16.91 14.05
C GLY A 66 -2.21 -16.14 14.15
N PHE A 67 -2.38 -15.04 13.47
CA PHE A 67 -3.66 -14.32 13.37
C PHE A 67 -4.65 -15.08 12.46
N ARG A 68 -5.94 -14.99 12.77
CA ARG A 68 -7.04 -15.45 11.94
C ARG A 68 -7.52 -14.25 11.12
N ILE A 69 -7.29 -14.25 9.80
CA ILE A 69 -7.44 -13.06 8.99
C ILE A 69 -8.60 -13.23 8.00
N THR A 70 -9.54 -12.29 8.01
CA THR A 70 -10.49 -12.11 6.91
C THR A 70 -9.98 -10.97 6.04
N CYS A 71 -9.82 -11.20 4.74
CA CYS A 71 -9.34 -10.24 3.75
C CYS A 71 -10.49 -9.82 2.84
N LEU A 72 -10.65 -8.53 2.57
CA LEU A 72 -11.61 -8.00 1.61
C LEU A 72 -10.87 -7.44 0.39
N GLU A 73 -10.92 -8.17 -0.73
CA GLU A 73 -10.27 -7.80 -1.99
C GLU A 73 -11.30 -7.71 -3.11
N PRO A 74 -11.51 -6.54 -3.73
CA PRO A 74 -12.46 -6.42 -4.83
C PRO A 74 -11.97 -6.99 -6.15
N GLY A 75 -10.66 -7.11 -6.38
CA GLY A 75 -10.06 -7.66 -7.59
C GLY A 75 -10.07 -9.18 -7.59
N ALA A 76 -10.78 -9.80 -8.52
CA ALA A 76 -10.92 -11.26 -8.55
C ALA A 76 -9.59 -11.99 -8.80
N VAL A 77 -8.72 -11.42 -9.66
CA VAL A 77 -7.39 -12.01 -9.94
C VAL A 77 -6.44 -11.83 -8.76
N LEU A 78 -6.41 -10.63 -8.16
CA LEU A 78 -5.65 -10.38 -6.93
C LEU A 78 -6.11 -11.31 -5.80
N ALA A 79 -7.42 -11.46 -5.59
CA ALA A 79 -7.99 -12.36 -4.58
C ALA A 79 -7.59 -13.83 -4.83
N ALA A 80 -7.55 -14.28 -6.10
CA ALA A 80 -7.10 -15.63 -6.44
C ALA A 80 -5.62 -15.85 -6.11
N VAL A 81 -4.77 -14.85 -6.40
CA VAL A 81 -3.33 -14.88 -6.02
C VAL A 81 -3.18 -14.90 -4.50
N ALA A 82 -3.90 -14.04 -3.79
CA ALA A 82 -3.89 -14.02 -2.31
C ALA A 82 -4.30 -15.37 -1.71
N ARG A 83 -5.38 -15.99 -2.18
CA ARG A 83 -5.82 -17.33 -1.73
C ARG A 83 -4.73 -18.39 -1.94
N ARG A 84 -4.03 -18.35 -3.09
CA ARG A 84 -2.91 -19.25 -3.36
C ARG A 84 -1.75 -19.04 -2.39
N ASN A 85 -1.34 -17.79 -2.19
CA ASN A 85 -0.20 -17.42 -1.35
C ASN A 85 -0.44 -17.71 0.13
N LEU A 86 -1.68 -17.60 0.57
CA LEU A 86 -2.08 -17.71 1.97
C LEU A 86 -2.71 -19.07 2.33
N ALA A 87 -2.72 -20.03 1.40
CA ALA A 87 -3.41 -21.32 1.56
C ALA A 87 -2.96 -22.17 2.76
N ALA A 88 -1.76 -21.93 3.30
CA ALA A 88 -1.22 -22.63 4.47
C ALA A 88 -1.65 -22.01 5.82
N PHE A 89 -2.38 -20.89 5.81
CA PHE A 89 -2.70 -20.11 7.00
C PHE A 89 -4.22 -20.04 7.23
N ASP A 90 -4.64 -19.64 8.43
CA ASP A 90 -6.06 -19.38 8.77
C ASP A 90 -6.50 -18.03 8.21
N VAL A 91 -6.61 -17.95 6.89
CA VAL A 91 -6.95 -16.75 6.13
C VAL A 91 -8.12 -17.03 5.19
N GLU A 92 -9.15 -16.19 5.29
CA GLU A 92 -10.29 -16.17 4.37
C GLU A 92 -10.19 -14.95 3.46
N VAL A 93 -10.22 -15.13 2.14
CA VAL A 93 -10.24 -14.02 1.15
C VAL A 93 -11.61 -13.93 0.52
N VAL A 94 -12.30 -12.84 0.81
CA VAL A 94 -13.66 -12.51 0.32
C VAL A 94 -13.54 -11.47 -0.80
N GLU A 95 -14.15 -11.76 -1.94
CA GLU A 95 -14.24 -10.80 -3.05
C GLU A 95 -15.30 -9.75 -2.73
N ALA A 96 -14.89 -8.67 -2.10
CA ALA A 96 -15.77 -7.59 -1.68
C ALA A 96 -15.03 -6.27 -1.55
N ARG A 97 -15.74 -5.17 -1.80
CA ARG A 97 -15.29 -3.82 -1.44
C ARG A 97 -15.62 -3.55 0.02
N PHE A 98 -14.68 -2.97 0.75
CA PHE A 98 -14.91 -2.58 2.15
C PHE A 98 -16.05 -1.57 2.29
N ASP A 99 -16.19 -0.64 1.33
CA ASP A 99 -17.25 0.36 1.31
C ASP A 99 -18.67 -0.27 1.36
N ASP A 100 -18.84 -1.36 0.64
CA ASP A 100 -20.14 -2.03 0.47
C ASP A 100 -20.33 -3.22 1.42
N TRP A 101 -19.24 -3.72 2.00
CA TRP A 101 -19.27 -4.89 2.86
C TRP A 101 -19.89 -4.61 4.23
N THR A 102 -20.64 -5.56 4.75
CA THR A 102 -21.22 -5.50 6.09
C THR A 102 -20.75 -6.70 6.89
N ARG A 103 -20.24 -6.44 8.09
CA ARG A 103 -19.79 -7.49 8.98
C ARG A 103 -20.94 -8.46 9.34
N ILE A 104 -20.64 -9.75 9.20
CA ILE A 104 -21.50 -10.83 9.68
C ILE A 104 -20.75 -11.55 10.80
N GLY A 105 -21.40 -11.80 11.93
CA GLY A 105 -20.84 -12.48 13.10
C GLY A 105 -20.08 -11.57 14.04
N GLU A 106 -19.13 -12.16 14.78
CA GLU A 106 -18.38 -11.48 15.83
C GLU A 106 -17.49 -10.38 15.28
N PRO A 107 -17.27 -9.30 16.04
CA PRO A 107 -16.40 -8.22 15.64
C PRO A 107 -14.92 -8.64 15.60
N PHE A 108 -14.09 -7.78 15.00
CA PHE A 108 -12.65 -8.00 14.88
C PHE A 108 -11.89 -7.25 15.99
N ALA A 109 -10.77 -7.81 16.43
CA ALA A 109 -9.87 -7.15 17.36
C ALA A 109 -9.04 -6.03 16.67
N MET A 110 -8.81 -6.17 15.36
CA MET A 110 -8.11 -5.19 14.55
C MET A 110 -8.67 -5.16 13.13
N VAL A 111 -8.78 -3.95 12.56
CA VAL A 111 -8.90 -3.70 11.12
C VAL A 111 -7.58 -3.09 10.66
N PHE A 112 -7.01 -3.60 9.58
CA PHE A 112 -5.80 -3.01 9.02
C PHE A 112 -5.86 -2.85 7.51
N ALA A 113 -5.06 -1.91 6.98
CA ALA A 113 -4.92 -1.67 5.55
C ALA A 113 -3.48 -1.25 5.23
N ALA A 114 -2.84 -1.98 4.32
CA ALA A 114 -1.49 -1.73 3.85
C ALA A 114 -1.53 -1.21 2.40
N THR A 115 -1.16 0.04 2.17
CA THR A 115 -1.23 0.73 0.84
C THR A 115 -2.62 0.63 0.18
N ALA A 116 -3.68 0.50 0.98
CA ALA A 116 -5.05 0.31 0.49
C ALA A 116 -6.05 1.34 1.04
N TRP A 117 -5.75 1.97 2.19
CA TRP A 117 -6.71 2.85 2.88
C TRP A 117 -7.18 4.05 2.06
N HIS A 118 -6.34 4.57 1.17
CA HIS A 118 -6.67 5.68 0.27
C HIS A 118 -7.67 5.30 -0.85
N TRP A 119 -7.87 4.01 -1.11
CA TRP A 119 -8.87 3.53 -2.06
C TRP A 119 -10.28 3.45 -1.47
N VAL A 120 -10.41 3.43 -0.14
CA VAL A 120 -11.69 3.43 0.57
C VAL A 120 -12.30 4.83 0.57
N ASP A 121 -13.61 4.92 0.41
CA ASP A 121 -14.32 6.21 0.43
C ASP A 121 -14.10 6.96 1.76
N PRO A 122 -13.47 8.14 1.73
CA PRO A 122 -13.20 8.93 2.94
C PRO A 122 -14.44 9.23 3.79
N ALA A 123 -15.61 9.34 3.16
CA ALA A 123 -16.87 9.66 3.86
C ALA A 123 -17.34 8.51 4.77
N VAL A 124 -16.90 7.28 4.51
CA VAL A 124 -17.40 6.11 5.24
C VAL A 124 -16.32 5.29 5.95
N ARG A 125 -15.04 5.42 5.57
CA ARG A 125 -13.99 4.50 5.96
C ARG A 125 -13.81 4.33 7.48
N TYR A 126 -13.81 5.41 8.25
CA TYR A 126 -13.65 5.34 9.71
C TYR A 126 -14.89 4.76 10.39
N ARG A 127 -16.09 5.16 9.94
CA ARG A 127 -17.33 4.60 10.46
C ARG A 127 -17.42 3.09 10.23
N LYS A 128 -17.11 2.63 9.00
CA LYS A 128 -17.13 1.20 8.68
C LYS A 128 -16.07 0.40 9.44
N ALA A 129 -14.88 0.98 9.65
CA ALA A 129 -13.86 0.36 10.49
C ALA A 129 -14.35 0.22 11.94
N ALA A 130 -14.97 1.26 12.50
CA ALA A 130 -15.54 1.19 13.83
C ALA A 130 -16.69 0.16 13.93
N GLU A 131 -17.56 0.06 12.92
CA GLU A 131 -18.63 -0.94 12.87
C GLU A 131 -18.08 -2.39 12.79
N ALA A 132 -16.91 -2.59 12.18
CA ALA A 132 -16.27 -3.91 12.08
C ALA A 132 -15.56 -4.33 13.36
N LEU A 133 -15.08 -3.39 14.17
CA LEU A 133 -14.24 -3.62 15.35
C LEU A 133 -15.05 -3.89 16.63
N ASP A 134 -14.41 -4.58 17.57
CA ASP A 134 -14.79 -4.52 19.00
C ASP A 134 -14.58 -3.10 19.55
N VAL A 135 -15.32 -2.72 20.60
CA VAL A 135 -14.98 -1.54 21.40
C VAL A 135 -13.59 -1.73 22.01
N GLY A 136 -12.71 -0.75 21.80
CA GLY A 136 -11.31 -0.84 22.21
C GLY A 136 -10.42 -1.67 21.27
N GLY A 137 -10.96 -2.17 20.15
CA GLY A 137 -10.20 -2.77 19.06
C GLY A 137 -9.39 -1.71 18.29
N TYR A 138 -8.53 -2.14 17.38
CA TYR A 138 -7.56 -1.27 16.74
C TYR A 138 -7.81 -1.09 15.24
N LEU A 139 -7.62 0.12 14.75
CA LEU A 139 -7.43 0.43 13.34
C LEU A 139 -5.93 0.67 13.13
N ALA A 140 -5.32 -0.08 12.20
CA ALA A 140 -3.91 0.10 11.82
C ALA A 140 -3.81 0.38 10.32
N THR A 141 -3.19 1.50 9.93
CA THR A 141 -3.01 1.86 8.52
C THR A 141 -1.58 2.24 8.24
N TRP A 142 -1.06 1.79 7.10
CA TRP A 142 0.25 2.18 6.59
C TRP A 142 0.29 2.09 5.08
N GLY A 143 1.35 2.66 4.46
CA GLY A 143 1.51 2.57 3.02
C GLY A 143 2.92 2.93 2.59
N ALA A 144 3.49 2.15 1.67
CA ALA A 144 4.78 2.44 1.07
C ALA A 144 4.66 3.61 0.09
N VAL A 145 5.42 4.65 0.32
CA VAL A 145 5.52 5.86 -0.49
C VAL A 145 6.94 6.00 -1.01
N HIS A 146 7.12 6.42 -2.26
CA HIS A 146 8.42 6.81 -2.75
C HIS A 146 8.86 8.10 -2.06
N VAL A 147 10.03 8.07 -1.45
CA VAL A 147 10.68 9.24 -0.83
C VAL A 147 12.05 9.45 -1.46
N VAL A 148 12.52 10.69 -1.48
CA VAL A 148 13.85 11.03 -2.01
C VAL A 148 14.66 11.69 -0.91
N PRO A 149 15.54 10.97 -0.19
CA PRO A 149 16.45 11.54 0.79
C PRO A 149 17.42 12.55 0.14
N TYR A 150 17.97 13.46 0.92
CA TYR A 150 18.93 14.46 0.41
C TYR A 150 20.20 13.86 -0.21
N ASP A 151 20.62 12.70 0.28
CA ASP A 151 21.74 11.90 -0.20
C ASP A 151 21.29 10.65 -0.96
N GLY A 152 20.01 10.62 -1.35
CA GLY A 152 19.40 9.51 -2.10
C GLY A 152 19.84 9.46 -3.56
N ASP A 153 19.41 8.39 -4.25
CA ASP A 153 19.68 8.24 -5.67
C ASP A 153 18.86 9.28 -6.48
N PRO A 154 19.51 10.17 -7.25
CA PRO A 154 18.82 11.22 -7.99
C PRO A 154 18.11 10.73 -9.25
N PHE A 155 18.22 9.45 -9.60
CA PHE A 155 17.76 8.89 -10.88
C PHE A 155 16.30 9.25 -11.19
N PHE A 156 15.45 9.26 -10.18
CA PHE A 156 14.04 9.56 -10.37
C PHE A 156 13.80 11.06 -10.68
N GLU A 157 14.56 11.95 -10.06
CA GLU A 157 14.54 13.39 -10.36
C GLU A 157 15.13 13.66 -11.75
N GLU A 158 16.23 12.98 -12.10
CA GLU A 158 16.85 13.07 -13.43
C GLU A 158 15.93 12.60 -14.56
N LEU A 159 14.99 11.67 -14.27
CA LEU A 159 14.11 11.11 -15.28
C LEU A 159 12.90 12.03 -15.61
N GLN A 160 12.70 13.12 -14.85
CA GLN A 160 11.54 14.00 -15.04
C GLN A 160 11.53 14.68 -16.41
N ASP A 161 12.69 14.95 -17.02
CA ASP A 161 12.78 15.45 -18.39
C ASP A 161 12.10 14.53 -19.43
N VAL A 162 12.15 13.21 -19.20
CA VAL A 162 11.48 12.24 -20.06
C VAL A 162 9.98 12.19 -19.80
N TYR A 163 9.56 12.30 -18.53
CA TYR A 163 8.13 12.43 -18.22
C TYR A 163 7.52 13.67 -18.85
N ASP A 164 8.27 14.78 -18.91
CA ASP A 164 7.85 16.01 -19.61
C ASP A 164 7.70 15.78 -21.12
N GLU A 165 8.65 15.11 -21.75
CA GLU A 165 8.60 14.78 -23.18
C GLU A 165 7.37 13.93 -23.55
N ILE A 166 6.97 13.03 -22.69
CA ILE A 166 5.84 12.12 -22.95
C ILE A 166 4.49 12.65 -22.43
N ASN A 167 4.42 13.92 -22.01
CA ASN A 167 3.24 14.58 -21.45
C ASN A 167 2.68 13.92 -20.17
N GLU A 168 3.57 13.36 -19.34
CA GLU A 168 3.27 12.80 -18.02
C GLU A 168 3.96 13.61 -16.92
N SER A 169 4.11 14.91 -17.14
CA SER A 169 4.73 15.84 -16.20
C SER A 169 4.06 15.83 -14.84
N LEU A 170 4.85 15.90 -13.81
CA LEU A 170 4.34 16.16 -12.47
C LEU A 170 3.80 17.61 -12.40
N PRO A 171 2.85 17.90 -11.50
CA PRO A 171 2.44 19.28 -11.24
C PRO A 171 3.65 20.17 -10.95
N GLU A 172 3.62 21.45 -11.40
CA GLU A 172 4.75 22.39 -11.31
C GLU A 172 5.27 22.56 -9.86
N ASP A 173 4.37 22.48 -8.86
CA ASP A 173 4.70 22.58 -7.44
C ASP A 173 4.96 21.22 -6.78
N PHE A 174 4.97 20.13 -7.54
CA PHE A 174 5.18 18.81 -6.96
C PHE A 174 6.65 18.61 -6.60
N MET A 175 6.86 18.26 -5.35
CA MET A 175 8.16 17.80 -4.84
C MET A 175 8.03 16.39 -4.29
N PHE A 176 9.00 15.53 -4.61
CA PHE A 176 9.05 14.22 -3.97
C PHE A 176 9.25 14.40 -2.46
N PRO A 177 8.41 13.77 -1.64
CA PRO A 177 8.52 13.93 -0.21
C PRO A 177 9.87 13.42 0.28
N ARG A 178 10.48 14.15 1.18
CA ARG A 178 11.59 13.64 1.98
C ARG A 178 11.05 12.68 3.04
N PRO A 179 11.86 11.75 3.55
CA PRO A 179 11.38 10.86 4.62
C PRO A 179 10.70 11.61 5.78
N GLN A 180 11.25 12.76 6.19
CA GLN A 180 10.75 13.58 7.30
C GLN A 180 9.45 14.37 6.98
N GLU A 181 9.02 14.36 5.72
CA GLU A 181 7.85 15.12 5.23
C GLU A 181 6.63 14.22 5.01
N LEU A 182 6.74 12.93 5.34
CA LEU A 182 5.63 12.00 5.20
C LEU A 182 4.45 12.42 6.10
N ALA A 183 3.25 12.39 5.53
CA ALA A 183 2.05 12.86 6.19
C ALA A 183 1.71 12.05 7.44
N ASP A 184 1.51 12.76 8.55
CA ASP A 184 0.86 12.26 9.74
C ASP A 184 -0.66 12.44 9.60
N HIS A 185 -1.41 11.35 9.51
CA HIS A 185 -2.86 11.35 9.37
C HIS A 185 -3.62 11.48 10.72
N ARG A 186 -2.95 11.83 11.81
CA ARG A 186 -3.56 11.99 13.14
C ARG A 186 -4.79 12.88 13.10
N ALA A 187 -4.67 14.07 12.49
CA ALA A 187 -5.76 15.03 12.45
C ALA A 187 -7.03 14.47 11.77
N GLU A 188 -6.86 13.65 10.74
CA GLU A 188 -7.96 13.00 10.04
C GLU A 188 -8.61 11.91 10.89
N ILE A 189 -7.80 11.09 11.56
CA ILE A 189 -8.27 10.03 12.48
C ILE A 189 -9.05 10.66 13.63
N ASP A 190 -8.48 11.68 14.28
CA ASP A 190 -9.10 12.40 15.40
C ASP A 190 -10.41 13.09 14.98
N ALA A 191 -10.44 13.69 13.79
CA ALA A 191 -11.65 14.33 13.25
C ALA A 191 -12.82 13.36 13.02
N SER A 192 -12.55 12.06 12.89
CA SER A 192 -13.60 11.04 12.81
C SER A 192 -14.42 10.94 14.12
N GLY A 193 -13.84 11.30 15.26
CA GLY A 193 -14.43 11.16 16.58
C GLY A 193 -14.64 9.71 17.05
N LEU A 194 -14.18 8.72 16.27
CA LEU A 194 -14.43 7.30 16.52
C LEU A 194 -13.18 6.56 17.03
N PHE A 195 -12.01 7.18 16.90
CA PHE A 195 -10.73 6.57 17.23
C PHE A 195 -9.84 7.55 17.98
N GLU A 196 -9.00 6.99 18.85
CA GLU A 196 -7.90 7.68 19.53
C GLU A 196 -6.58 7.13 18.98
N VAL A 197 -5.73 8.01 18.45
CA VAL A 197 -4.40 7.61 17.96
C VAL A 197 -3.50 7.23 19.14
N VAL A 198 -3.03 6.00 19.17
CA VAL A 198 -2.20 5.47 20.26
C VAL A 198 -0.74 5.32 19.88
N ASP A 199 -0.41 5.24 18.59
CA ASP A 199 0.96 5.22 18.09
C ASP A 199 1.06 5.70 16.66
N ILE A 200 2.15 6.40 16.35
CA ILE A 200 2.57 6.74 14.99
C ILE A 200 4.06 6.50 14.90
N THR A 201 4.48 5.63 13.99
CA THR A 201 5.90 5.29 13.81
C THR A 201 6.23 5.25 12.33
N GLN A 202 7.34 5.89 11.95
CA GLN A 202 7.84 5.89 10.58
C GLN A 202 8.90 4.82 10.39
N TYR A 203 8.92 4.27 9.16
CA TYR A 203 9.92 3.32 8.68
C TYR A 203 10.40 3.76 7.31
N ASP A 204 11.72 3.66 7.10
CA ASP A 204 12.36 3.97 5.82
C ASP A 204 13.24 2.79 5.40
N TRP A 205 13.21 2.42 4.14
CA TRP A 205 14.05 1.35 3.58
C TRP A 205 14.35 1.60 2.12
N GLU A 206 15.24 0.82 1.58
CA GLU A 206 15.70 0.92 0.20
C GLU A 206 15.49 -0.40 -0.54
N THR A 207 15.16 -0.29 -1.82
CA THR A 207 15.21 -1.40 -2.77
C THR A 207 16.16 -1.07 -3.92
N VAL A 208 16.90 -2.07 -4.38
CA VAL A 208 17.86 -1.91 -5.47
C VAL A 208 17.32 -2.61 -6.71
N HIS A 209 17.39 -1.94 -7.85
CA HIS A 209 16.84 -2.44 -9.11
C HIS A 209 17.84 -2.26 -10.24
N ASP A 210 17.92 -3.23 -11.14
CA ASP A 210 18.41 -3.03 -12.49
C ASP A 210 17.30 -2.39 -13.37
N ALA A 211 17.60 -2.16 -14.65
CA ALA A 211 16.64 -1.50 -15.54
C ALA A 211 15.32 -2.29 -15.68
N GLU A 212 15.40 -3.60 -15.90
CA GLU A 212 14.21 -4.42 -16.09
C GLU A 212 13.40 -4.58 -14.80
N GLY A 213 14.07 -4.78 -13.66
CA GLY A 213 13.41 -4.83 -12.36
C GLY A 213 12.70 -3.52 -12.00
N TYR A 214 13.28 -2.37 -12.38
CA TYR A 214 12.61 -1.09 -12.18
C TYR A 214 11.42 -0.88 -13.13
N ILE A 215 11.55 -1.24 -14.40
CA ILE A 215 10.46 -1.23 -15.38
C ILE A 215 9.32 -2.14 -14.93
N ASP A 216 9.63 -3.34 -14.47
CA ASP A 216 8.65 -4.27 -13.90
C ASP A 216 7.90 -3.63 -12.72
N LEU A 217 8.61 -2.94 -11.82
CA LEU A 217 7.99 -2.21 -10.73
C LEU A 217 7.07 -1.08 -11.23
N LEU A 218 7.51 -0.28 -12.21
CA LEU A 218 6.70 0.80 -12.79
C LEU A 218 5.42 0.26 -13.43
N ASN A 219 5.46 -0.90 -14.09
CA ASN A 219 4.30 -1.57 -14.67
C ASN A 219 3.25 -2.02 -13.64
N THR A 220 3.53 -1.87 -12.35
CA THR A 220 2.55 -2.13 -11.28
C THR A 220 1.94 -0.86 -10.68
N PHE A 221 2.31 0.33 -11.15
CA PHE A 221 1.70 1.59 -10.73
C PHE A 221 0.57 1.99 -11.69
N SER A 222 -0.58 2.40 -11.16
CA SER A 222 -1.75 2.76 -11.95
C SER A 222 -1.45 3.82 -13.02
N GLY A 223 -0.61 4.81 -12.74
CA GLY A 223 -0.19 5.81 -13.71
C GLY A 223 0.51 5.20 -14.93
N HIS A 224 1.46 4.28 -14.73
CA HIS A 224 2.18 3.64 -15.83
C HIS A 224 1.33 2.60 -16.58
N ILE A 225 0.43 1.90 -15.87
CA ILE A 225 -0.51 0.94 -16.50
C ILE A 225 -1.42 1.66 -17.52
N THR A 226 -1.78 2.90 -17.24
CA THR A 226 -2.70 3.68 -18.09
C THR A 226 -2.01 4.51 -19.17
N MET A 227 -0.68 4.55 -19.21
CA MET A 227 0.07 5.23 -20.28
C MET A 227 -0.17 4.57 -21.64
N GLU A 228 -0.08 5.35 -22.71
CA GLU A 228 -0.02 4.87 -24.09
C GLU A 228 1.27 4.06 -24.34
N ASP A 229 1.23 3.12 -25.28
CA ASP A 229 2.40 2.25 -25.55
C ASP A 229 3.65 3.05 -25.91
N TRP A 230 3.52 4.09 -26.77
CA TRP A 230 4.65 4.93 -27.18
C TRP A 230 5.28 5.71 -26.00
N GLN A 231 4.47 6.11 -25.00
CA GLN A 231 4.95 6.78 -23.79
C GLN A 231 5.81 5.82 -22.96
N ARG A 232 5.29 4.60 -22.72
CA ARG A 232 6.02 3.56 -22.01
C ARG A 232 7.31 3.18 -22.73
N ASP A 233 7.26 2.95 -24.04
CA ASP A 233 8.43 2.59 -24.83
C ASP A 233 9.52 3.66 -24.71
N ARG A 234 9.17 4.93 -24.89
CA ARG A 234 10.12 6.06 -24.77
C ARG A 234 10.73 6.15 -23.37
N LEU A 235 9.92 6.02 -22.32
CA LEU A 235 10.37 6.07 -20.93
C LEU A 235 11.30 4.89 -20.60
N TYR A 236 10.91 3.68 -20.98
CA TYR A 236 11.66 2.46 -20.63
C TYR A 236 12.98 2.35 -21.40
N ASP A 237 13.03 2.79 -22.65
CA ASP A 237 14.28 2.87 -23.38
C ASP A 237 15.26 3.85 -22.73
N GLU A 238 14.75 4.98 -22.22
CA GLU A 238 15.60 5.94 -21.52
C GLU A 238 16.10 5.42 -20.17
N ILE A 239 15.25 4.72 -19.41
CA ILE A 239 15.67 4.04 -18.19
C ILE A 239 16.81 3.07 -18.48
N ARG A 240 16.68 2.19 -19.49
CA ARG A 240 17.73 1.25 -19.89
C ARG A 240 19.01 1.98 -20.27
N ARG A 241 18.90 3.03 -21.09
CA ARG A 241 20.04 3.83 -21.56
C ARG A 241 20.79 4.48 -20.40
N ARG A 242 20.08 5.14 -19.48
CA ARG A 242 20.71 5.84 -18.34
C ARG A 242 21.35 4.85 -17.37
N LEU A 243 20.67 3.77 -17.01
CA LEU A 243 21.23 2.76 -16.10
C LEU A 243 22.43 2.05 -16.72
N ALA A 244 22.44 1.79 -18.03
CA ALA A 244 23.61 1.22 -18.72
C ALA A 244 24.87 2.11 -18.63
N THR A 245 24.75 3.40 -18.35
CA THR A 245 25.89 4.30 -18.16
C THR A 245 26.41 4.35 -16.72
N ARG A 246 25.67 3.80 -15.76
CA ARG A 246 26.09 3.73 -14.36
C ARG A 246 27.11 2.61 -14.14
N PRO A 247 28.10 2.78 -13.25
CA PRO A 247 29.13 1.78 -13.02
C PRO A 247 28.62 0.41 -12.59
N ASP A 248 27.52 0.37 -11.82
CA ASP A 248 26.88 -0.86 -11.33
C ASP A 248 25.62 -1.23 -12.11
N GLY A 249 25.13 -0.35 -13.01
CA GLY A 249 23.89 -0.58 -13.76
C GLY A 249 22.62 -0.51 -12.91
N LEU A 250 22.71 -0.05 -11.68
CA LEU A 250 21.63 -0.12 -10.68
C LEU A 250 21.09 1.26 -10.30
N LEU A 251 19.86 1.27 -9.85
CA LEU A 251 19.26 2.39 -9.12
C LEU A 251 18.82 1.94 -7.73
N ARG A 252 18.78 2.89 -6.80
CA ARG A 252 18.29 2.72 -5.44
C ARG A 252 17.01 3.51 -5.27
N ARG A 253 15.91 2.78 -4.99
CA ARG A 253 14.62 3.41 -4.71
C ARG A 253 14.36 3.41 -3.22
N HIS A 254 14.19 4.60 -2.66
CA HIS A 254 13.89 4.77 -1.25
C HIS A 254 12.37 4.76 -1.02
N TRP A 255 11.98 4.10 0.05
CA TRP A 255 10.61 3.97 0.49
C TRP A 255 10.46 4.51 1.90
N GLY A 256 9.37 5.20 2.13
CA GLY A 256 8.95 5.61 3.46
C GLY A 256 7.56 5.08 3.75
N CYS A 257 7.29 4.81 5.01
CA CYS A 257 6.02 4.33 5.49
C CYS A 257 5.73 4.91 6.86
N VAL A 258 4.53 5.42 7.08
CA VAL A 258 4.05 5.82 8.41
C VAL A 258 2.99 4.84 8.86
N LEU A 259 3.27 4.08 9.91
CA LEU A 259 2.32 3.22 10.59
C LEU A 259 1.49 4.07 11.57
N HIS A 260 0.18 4.10 11.38
CA HIS A 260 -0.78 4.70 12.30
C HIS A 260 -1.52 3.60 13.02
N ILE A 261 -1.54 3.63 14.34
CA ILE A 261 -2.34 2.73 15.17
C ILE A 261 -3.29 3.58 15.99
N ALA A 262 -4.58 3.34 15.82
CA ALA A 262 -5.63 4.02 16.55
C ALA A 262 -6.55 3.01 17.24
N ARG A 263 -7.00 3.34 18.44
CA ARG A 263 -7.90 2.52 19.23
C ARG A 263 -9.33 3.01 19.08
N ARG A 264 -10.28 2.12 18.82
CA ARG A 264 -11.69 2.46 18.76
C ARG A 264 -12.17 2.97 20.13
N SER A 265 -12.75 4.16 20.13
CA SER A 265 -13.41 4.77 21.29
C SER A 265 -14.66 3.99 21.72
N ALA A 266 -15.09 4.19 22.96
CA ALA A 266 -16.26 3.53 23.53
C ALA A 266 -17.58 4.02 22.90
#